data_bde0a0e1c652eba6702bbec41a26144c
#
_entry.id   bde0a0e1c652eba6702bbec41a26144c
#
_cell.length_a   1.000
_cell.length_b   1.000
_cell.length_c   1.000
_cell.angle_alpha   90.00
_cell.angle_beta   90.00
_cell.angle_gamma   90.00
#
_symmetry.space_group_name_H-M   'P 1'
#
loop_
_entity.id
_entity.type
_entity.pdbx_description
1 polymer ?
#
loop_
_entity_poly.entity_id
_entity_poly.type
_entity_poly.pdbx_seq_one_letter_code
_entity_poly.pdbx_strand_id
1 'polypeptide(L)'
;FTIAVLPIFGMGGIQVFAAEASGPTHDKVHPRIGVTAKWIWGIYAGMTGTLIILLVFGGMGLFDSICHAFTTTSTGGFSTKQTSIEYYHSPYIDYVISVFMFLSGVNFTLLLLMFNGKIKKFIHDAELKFYFMSVAFFTVFIAVWLYQTSSMGAEEAFRKSLFQVISLQTSTGFATADYMLWPSILWGCLLIVMIMGACAGSTTGGIKCIRMVILFKVAKNEFKHILHPNAVLPVRVNKQVISPSIQSTVLAFTFLYAIIAIISILVMMGFGVGFLESIGTVISSIGNMGPGLGTCGPAFSWSELPDAAKWLLSFLMLLGRLELFTVLLLFSSDFWKRN
;
A
#
# COMPACT_ATOMS: atom_id res chain seq x y z
N PHE A 1 11.85 12.07 9.87
CA PHE A 1 13.13 12.65 10.36
C PHE A 1 13.56 13.84 9.49
N THR A 2 13.68 13.67 8.17
CA THR A 2 14.08 14.73 7.22
C THR A 2 13.21 15.97 7.33
N ILE A 3 11.88 15.82 7.36
CA ILE A 3 10.93 16.95 7.49
C ILE A 3 11.09 17.70 8.83
N ALA A 4 11.50 17.01 9.88
CA ALA A 4 11.73 17.63 11.18
C ALA A 4 13.06 18.39 11.26
N VAL A 5 14.07 17.96 10.49
CA VAL A 5 15.44 18.47 10.53
C VAL A 5 15.71 19.53 9.44
N LEU A 6 15.15 19.38 8.23
CA LEU A 6 15.35 20.31 7.12
C LEU A 6 15.02 21.79 7.42
N PRO A 7 13.97 22.13 8.20
CA PRO A 7 13.73 23.52 8.57
C PRO A 7 14.84 24.15 9.39
N ILE A 8 15.65 23.34 10.11
CA ILE A 8 16.80 23.80 10.88
C ILE A 8 17.93 24.27 9.97
N PHE A 9 18.02 23.68 8.76
CA PHE A 9 19.02 24.06 7.74
C PHE A 9 18.54 25.13 6.75
N GLY A 10 17.38 25.80 7.02
CA GLY A 10 16.85 26.87 6.16
C GLY A 10 16.30 26.41 4.82
N MET A 11 16.20 25.11 4.58
CA MET A 11 15.62 24.55 3.36
C MET A 11 14.09 24.45 3.48
N GLY A 12 13.35 24.76 2.40
CA GLY A 12 11.89 24.84 2.39
C GLY A 12 11.19 23.52 2.72
N GLY A 13 11.04 23.22 4.01
CA GLY A 13 10.41 22.00 4.51
C GLY A 13 8.99 21.77 3.99
N ILE A 14 8.31 22.82 3.48
CA ILE A 14 6.98 22.70 2.85
C ILE A 14 7.04 21.95 1.52
N GLN A 15 8.07 22.19 0.71
CA GLN A 15 8.23 21.56 -0.60
C GLN A 15 8.56 20.06 -0.45
N VAL A 16 9.43 19.72 0.52
CA VAL A 16 9.77 18.33 0.83
C VAL A 16 8.57 17.58 1.41
N PHE A 17 7.80 18.23 2.32
CA PHE A 17 6.58 17.65 2.82
C PHE A 17 5.53 17.41 1.72
N ALA A 18 5.39 18.34 0.78
CA ALA A 18 4.49 18.18 -0.35
C ALA A 18 4.94 17.07 -1.32
N ALA A 19 6.25 16.84 -1.44
CA ALA A 19 6.79 15.76 -2.26
C ALA A 19 6.63 14.37 -1.62
N GLU A 20 6.72 14.27 -0.29
CA GLU A 20 6.58 12.99 0.43
C GLU A 20 5.13 12.67 0.84
N ALA A 21 4.27 13.70 0.99
CA ALA A 21 2.85 13.51 1.32
C ALA A 21 2.06 13.16 0.06
N SER A 22 2.09 11.89 -0.30
CA SER A 22 1.35 11.34 -1.43
C SER A 22 -0.16 11.38 -1.17
N GLY A 23 -0.85 12.33 -1.75
CA GLY A 23 -2.31 12.39 -1.68
C GLY A 23 -2.89 13.68 -2.25
N PRO A 24 -4.13 13.62 -2.76
CA PRO A 24 -4.80 14.78 -3.35
C PRO A 24 -5.26 15.84 -2.32
N THR A 25 -5.14 15.56 -1.02
CA THR A 25 -5.53 16.47 0.07
C THR A 25 -4.42 16.54 1.11
N HIS A 26 -3.94 17.75 1.38
CA HIS A 26 -2.95 18.02 2.43
C HIS A 26 -3.67 18.51 3.70
N ASP A 27 -3.96 17.61 4.63
CA ASP A 27 -4.56 17.98 5.93
C ASP A 27 -3.47 18.52 6.87
N LYS A 28 -3.50 19.83 7.11
CA LYS A 28 -2.64 20.48 8.11
C LYS A 28 -3.25 20.29 9.50
N VAL A 29 -2.61 19.49 10.35
CA VAL A 29 -3.06 19.28 11.76
C VAL A 29 -2.58 20.40 12.68
N HIS A 30 -1.39 20.93 12.42
CA HIS A 30 -0.80 22.04 13.16
C HIS A 30 -0.26 23.13 12.22
N PRO A 31 -0.26 24.42 12.63
CA PRO A 31 0.27 25.51 11.83
C PRO A 31 1.79 25.40 11.62
N ARG A 32 2.50 24.65 12.47
CA ARG A 32 3.96 24.40 12.35
C ARG A 32 4.23 22.96 11.89
N ILE A 33 4.77 22.79 10.70
CA ILE A 33 5.08 21.47 10.08
C ILE A 33 6.01 20.64 10.96
N GLY A 34 7.02 21.25 11.58
CA GLY A 34 7.97 20.55 12.46
C GLY A 34 7.31 19.93 13.71
N VAL A 35 6.23 20.52 14.24
CA VAL A 35 5.47 19.94 15.36
C VAL A 35 4.72 18.70 14.91
N THR A 36 4.03 18.79 13.76
CA THR A 36 3.33 17.63 13.17
C THR A 36 4.30 16.48 12.89
N ALA A 37 5.46 16.77 12.30
CA ALA A 37 6.49 15.77 12.02
C ALA A 37 6.99 15.05 13.28
N LYS A 38 7.22 15.78 14.38
CA LYS A 38 7.64 15.18 15.67
C LYS A 38 6.58 14.23 16.22
N TRP A 39 5.30 14.59 16.14
CA TRP A 39 4.22 13.74 16.61
C TRP A 39 4.05 12.49 15.75
N ILE A 40 4.13 12.61 14.42
CA ILE A 40 4.09 11.47 13.49
C ILE A 40 5.24 10.52 13.76
N TRP A 41 6.47 11.07 13.96
CA TRP A 41 7.62 10.25 14.33
C TRP A 41 7.43 9.54 15.68
N GLY A 42 6.87 10.24 16.67
CA GLY A 42 6.56 9.65 17.98
C GLY A 42 5.56 8.50 17.90
N ILE A 43 4.51 8.62 17.06
CA ILE A 43 3.55 7.54 16.81
C ILE A 43 4.25 6.35 16.14
N TYR A 44 5.07 6.61 15.11
CA TYR A 44 5.81 5.58 14.41
C TYR A 44 6.75 4.81 15.35
N ALA A 45 7.55 5.53 16.15
CA ALA A 45 8.45 4.92 17.13
C ALA A 45 7.69 4.17 18.22
N GLY A 46 6.58 4.72 18.70
CA GLY A 46 5.71 4.08 19.70
C GLY A 46 5.08 2.77 19.17
N MET A 47 4.57 2.78 17.94
CA MET A 47 4.05 1.57 17.29
C MET A 47 5.16 0.50 17.16
N THR A 48 6.34 0.89 16.69
CA THR A 48 7.48 -0.02 16.54
C THR A 48 7.90 -0.62 17.88
N GLY A 49 8.06 0.20 18.93
CA GLY A 49 8.42 -0.25 20.26
C GLY A 49 7.38 -1.19 20.88
N THR A 50 6.10 -0.87 20.73
CA THR A 50 5.01 -1.74 21.20
C THR A 50 5.02 -3.08 20.47
N LEU A 51 5.24 -3.07 19.14
CA LEU A 51 5.31 -4.30 18.36
C LEU A 51 6.49 -5.17 18.78
N ILE A 52 7.68 -4.60 19.02
CA ILE A 52 8.83 -5.37 19.53
C ILE A 52 8.46 -6.12 20.81
N ILE A 53 7.87 -5.42 21.78
CA ILE A 53 7.45 -6.00 23.05
C ILE A 53 6.47 -7.17 22.83
N LEU A 54 5.43 -6.96 22.00
CA LEU A 54 4.42 -7.98 21.73
C LEU A 54 5.01 -9.20 21.02
N LEU A 55 5.95 -9.01 20.07
CA LEU A 55 6.60 -10.12 19.38
C LEU A 55 7.50 -10.94 20.32
N VAL A 56 8.23 -10.29 21.24
CA VAL A 56 9.02 -10.97 22.27
C VAL A 56 8.11 -11.79 23.20
N PHE A 57 6.97 -11.24 23.62
CA PHE A 57 5.97 -11.99 24.39
C PHE A 57 5.38 -13.17 23.60
N GLY A 58 5.32 -13.07 22.27
CA GLY A 58 4.92 -14.16 21.38
C GLY A 58 5.96 -15.28 21.23
N GLY A 59 7.11 -15.17 21.89
CA GLY A 59 8.19 -16.16 21.84
C GLY A 59 9.18 -15.95 20.70
N MET A 60 9.12 -14.83 19.96
CA MET A 60 10.11 -14.47 18.95
C MET A 60 11.40 -13.98 19.63
N GLY A 61 12.57 -14.40 19.14
CA GLY A 61 13.85 -13.91 19.63
C GLY A 61 13.98 -12.39 19.53
N LEU A 62 14.69 -11.75 20.46
CA LEU A 62 14.79 -10.28 20.53
C LEU A 62 15.28 -9.66 19.21
N PHE A 63 16.30 -10.24 18.58
CA PHE A 63 16.83 -9.76 17.30
C PHE A 63 15.76 -9.85 16.18
N ASP A 64 15.11 -11.01 16.07
CA ASP A 64 14.05 -11.22 15.09
C ASP A 64 12.86 -10.28 15.33
N SER A 65 12.48 -10.06 16.60
CA SER A 65 11.41 -9.14 16.99
C SER A 65 11.71 -7.70 16.57
N ILE A 66 12.94 -7.23 16.75
CA ILE A 66 13.38 -5.90 16.35
C ILE A 66 13.33 -5.77 14.83
N CYS A 67 13.92 -6.74 14.09
CA CYS A 67 13.93 -6.72 12.63
C CYS A 67 12.51 -6.75 12.04
N HIS A 68 11.65 -7.66 12.51
CA HIS A 68 10.27 -7.75 12.03
C HIS A 68 9.42 -6.54 12.42
N ALA A 69 9.62 -5.95 13.60
CA ALA A 69 8.91 -4.74 13.98
C ALA A 69 9.27 -3.55 13.07
N PHE A 70 10.54 -3.35 12.76
CA PHE A 70 10.95 -2.31 11.83
C PHE A 70 10.34 -2.51 10.45
N THR A 71 10.41 -3.74 9.93
CA THR A 71 9.91 -4.04 8.58
C THR A 71 8.39 -4.12 8.50
N THR A 72 7.69 -4.37 9.60
CA THR A 72 6.22 -4.27 9.70
C THR A 72 5.75 -2.82 9.67
N THR A 73 6.33 -1.96 10.52
CA THR A 73 5.89 -0.55 10.62
C THR A 73 6.30 0.29 9.43
N SER A 74 7.44 -0.03 8.79
CA SER A 74 7.85 0.59 7.51
C SER A 74 7.15 -0.03 6.29
N THR A 75 6.35 -1.10 6.50
CA THR A 75 5.75 -1.89 5.42
C THR A 75 6.78 -2.40 4.40
N GLY A 76 7.95 -2.83 4.90
CA GLY A 76 9.07 -3.29 4.08
C GLY A 76 9.11 -4.81 3.84
N GLY A 77 8.49 -5.62 4.73
CA GLY A 77 8.32 -7.06 4.57
C GLY A 77 9.59 -7.93 4.60
N PHE A 78 10.72 -7.35 4.97
CA PHE A 78 11.96 -8.12 5.09
C PHE A 78 11.93 -8.99 6.35
N SER A 79 12.26 -10.26 6.19
CA SER A 79 12.33 -11.24 7.28
C SER A 79 13.74 -11.76 7.46
N THR A 80 14.07 -12.13 8.70
CA THR A 80 15.29 -12.87 9.04
C THR A 80 15.17 -14.35 8.72
N LYS A 81 13.97 -14.82 8.33
CA LYS A 81 13.67 -16.21 7.98
C LYS A 81 13.25 -16.32 6.53
N GLN A 82 13.70 -17.39 5.85
CA GLN A 82 13.40 -17.59 4.43
C GLN A 82 11.89 -17.78 4.16
N THR A 83 11.19 -18.48 5.06
CA THR A 83 9.73 -18.70 4.96
C THR A 83 8.92 -17.55 5.58
N SER A 84 9.52 -16.37 5.80
CA SER A 84 8.88 -15.20 6.37
C SER A 84 8.26 -15.51 7.76
N ILE A 85 7.04 -15.02 8.02
CA ILE A 85 6.34 -15.19 9.30
C ILE A 85 5.83 -16.63 9.51
N GLU A 86 5.63 -17.38 8.44
CA GLU A 86 5.25 -18.79 8.50
C GLU A 86 6.20 -19.63 9.37
N TYR A 87 7.49 -19.26 9.43
CA TYR A 87 8.52 -19.93 10.27
C TYR A 87 8.10 -20.11 11.72
N TYR A 88 7.37 -19.16 12.27
CA TYR A 88 7.04 -19.15 13.71
C TYR A 88 5.84 -20.02 14.07
N HIS A 89 5.02 -20.43 13.10
CA HIS A 89 3.83 -21.28 13.29
C HIS A 89 2.93 -20.85 14.47
N SER A 90 2.87 -19.54 14.74
CA SER A 90 2.17 -18.99 15.90
C SER A 90 0.98 -18.11 15.47
N PRO A 91 -0.27 -18.53 15.75
CA PRO A 91 -1.44 -17.71 15.50
C PRO A 91 -1.37 -16.33 16.17
N TYR A 92 -0.78 -16.25 17.35
CA TYR A 92 -0.60 -14.99 18.06
C TYR A 92 0.27 -14.00 17.27
N ILE A 93 1.43 -14.46 16.77
CA ILE A 93 2.35 -13.64 15.97
C ILE A 93 1.64 -13.16 14.68
N ASP A 94 0.90 -14.05 14.02
CA ASP A 94 0.16 -13.73 12.80
C ASP A 94 -0.85 -12.59 13.04
N TYR A 95 -1.65 -12.68 14.12
CA TYR A 95 -2.62 -11.63 14.45
C TYR A 95 -1.96 -10.33 14.87
N VAL A 96 -0.92 -10.39 15.70
CA VAL A 96 -0.20 -9.19 16.14
C VAL A 96 0.39 -8.45 14.94
N ILE A 97 1.10 -9.14 14.06
CA ILE A 97 1.68 -8.54 12.86
C ILE A 97 0.59 -8.00 11.94
N SER A 98 -0.52 -8.74 11.74
CA SER A 98 -1.65 -8.27 10.92
C SER A 98 -2.22 -6.95 11.43
N VAL A 99 -2.43 -6.81 12.73
CA VAL A 99 -2.94 -5.57 13.33
C VAL A 99 -1.97 -4.41 13.09
N PHE A 100 -0.67 -4.62 13.29
CA PHE A 100 0.31 -3.55 13.09
C PHE A 100 0.55 -3.23 11.62
N MET A 101 0.50 -4.20 10.70
CA MET A 101 0.48 -3.94 9.24
C MET A 101 -0.74 -3.10 8.87
N PHE A 102 -1.93 -3.45 9.38
CA PHE A 102 -3.15 -2.68 9.13
C PHE A 102 -3.01 -1.23 9.63
N LEU A 103 -2.52 -1.02 10.84
CA LEU A 103 -2.28 0.32 11.41
C LEU A 103 -1.24 1.11 10.62
N SER A 104 -0.18 0.47 10.14
CA SER A 104 0.83 1.09 9.29
C SER A 104 0.28 1.50 7.92
N GLY A 105 -0.78 0.83 7.45
CA GLY A 105 -1.55 1.20 6.26
C GLY A 105 -2.51 2.36 6.45
N VAL A 106 -2.77 2.80 7.67
CA VAL A 106 -3.63 3.95 7.97
C VAL A 106 -2.82 5.26 7.82
N ASN A 107 -3.48 6.32 7.40
CA ASN A 107 -2.89 7.66 7.36
C ASN A 107 -2.40 8.08 8.76
N PHE A 108 -1.10 8.40 8.90
CA PHE A 108 -0.51 8.80 10.19
C PHE A 108 -1.12 10.08 10.76
N THR A 109 -1.61 10.98 9.90
CA THR A 109 -2.33 12.17 10.34
C THR A 109 -3.67 11.81 11.00
N LEU A 110 -4.37 10.79 10.49
CA LEU A 110 -5.59 10.28 11.11
C LEU A 110 -5.29 9.58 12.44
N LEU A 111 -4.19 8.82 12.54
CA LEU A 111 -3.75 8.25 13.81
C LEU A 111 -3.46 9.34 14.84
N LEU A 112 -2.79 10.43 14.43
CA LEU A 112 -2.56 11.57 15.31
C LEU A 112 -3.88 12.20 15.81
N LEU A 113 -4.88 12.32 14.94
CA LEU A 113 -6.21 12.82 15.34
C LEU A 113 -6.91 11.89 16.34
N MET A 114 -6.74 10.58 16.19
CA MET A 114 -7.26 9.57 17.12
C MET A 114 -6.62 9.74 18.51
N PHE A 115 -5.29 9.85 18.59
CA PHE A 115 -4.59 10.08 19.86
C PHE A 115 -4.93 11.42 20.51
N ASN A 116 -5.28 12.45 19.72
CA ASN A 116 -5.76 13.75 20.21
C ASN A 116 -7.27 13.75 20.59
N GLY A 117 -7.88 12.58 20.75
CA GLY A 117 -9.29 12.45 21.18
C GLY A 117 -10.34 12.74 20.10
N LYS A 118 -9.94 13.03 18.85
CA LYS A 118 -10.87 13.31 17.76
C LYS A 118 -11.34 12.03 17.04
N ILE A 119 -11.77 11.03 17.81
CA ILE A 119 -12.16 9.69 17.34
C ILE A 119 -13.27 9.74 16.27
N LYS A 120 -14.23 10.69 16.41
CA LYS A 120 -15.31 10.84 15.41
C LYS A 120 -14.79 11.18 14.03
N LYS A 121 -13.73 11.99 13.89
CA LYS A 121 -13.11 12.30 12.60
C LYS A 121 -12.39 11.10 12.03
N PHE A 122 -11.71 10.33 12.87
CA PHE A 122 -11.04 9.08 12.48
C PHE A 122 -12.04 8.07 11.89
N ILE A 123 -13.11 7.72 12.62
CA ILE A 123 -14.07 6.69 12.19
C ILE A 123 -14.88 7.13 10.95
N HIS A 124 -15.13 8.44 10.75
CA HIS A 124 -15.95 8.93 9.63
C HIS A 124 -15.14 9.25 8.38
N ASP A 125 -13.83 9.07 8.40
CA ASP A 125 -12.99 9.28 7.22
C ASP A 125 -13.37 8.32 6.09
N ALA A 126 -13.53 8.87 4.88
CA ALA A 126 -14.00 8.12 3.72
C ALA A 126 -12.93 7.14 3.18
N GLU A 127 -11.64 7.53 3.26
CA GLU A 127 -10.53 6.70 2.84
C GLU A 127 -10.35 5.51 3.79
N LEU A 128 -10.34 5.77 5.11
CA LEU A 128 -10.22 4.73 6.12
C LEU A 128 -11.38 3.72 6.04
N LYS A 129 -12.61 4.20 5.82
CA LYS A 129 -13.77 3.32 5.61
C LYS A 129 -13.59 2.42 4.40
N PHE A 130 -13.16 2.99 3.28
CA PHE A 130 -12.93 2.22 2.07
C PHE A 130 -11.82 1.19 2.27
N TYR A 131 -10.71 1.56 2.91
CA TYR A 131 -9.62 0.66 3.24
C TYR A 131 -10.08 -0.49 4.15
N PHE A 132 -10.79 -0.20 5.24
CA PHE A 132 -11.33 -1.22 6.14
C PHE A 132 -12.32 -2.14 5.42
N MET A 133 -13.23 -1.57 4.61
CA MET A 133 -14.22 -2.36 3.86
C MET A 133 -13.56 -3.26 2.81
N SER A 134 -12.50 -2.78 2.14
CA SER A 134 -11.76 -3.61 1.17
C SER A 134 -11.05 -4.78 1.86
N VAL A 135 -10.34 -4.53 2.97
CA VAL A 135 -9.72 -5.59 3.78
C VAL A 135 -10.77 -6.60 4.23
N ALA A 136 -11.87 -6.15 4.82
CA ALA A 136 -12.91 -7.03 5.33
C ALA A 136 -13.56 -7.86 4.22
N PHE A 137 -13.88 -7.23 3.08
CA PHE A 137 -14.51 -7.91 1.95
C PHE A 137 -13.62 -9.03 1.38
N PHE A 138 -12.36 -8.70 1.05
CA PHE A 138 -11.45 -9.69 0.48
C PHE A 138 -11.07 -10.78 1.48
N THR A 139 -10.88 -10.42 2.76
CA THR A 139 -10.62 -11.42 3.81
C THR A 139 -11.75 -12.41 3.94
N VAL A 140 -13.00 -11.94 4.06
CA VAL A 140 -14.16 -12.83 4.21
C VAL A 140 -14.35 -13.66 2.95
N PHE A 141 -14.25 -13.06 1.77
CA PHE A 141 -14.38 -13.77 0.50
C PHE A 141 -13.37 -14.91 0.37
N ILE A 142 -12.08 -14.62 0.60
CA ILE A 142 -10.99 -15.60 0.52
C ILE A 142 -11.15 -16.67 1.61
N ALA A 143 -11.47 -16.27 2.85
CA ALA A 143 -11.65 -17.20 3.97
C ALA A 143 -12.77 -18.20 3.71
N VAL A 144 -13.94 -17.74 3.24
CA VAL A 144 -15.08 -18.61 2.90
C VAL A 144 -14.69 -19.57 1.78
N TRP A 145 -14.03 -19.09 0.75
CA TRP A 145 -13.59 -19.93 -0.37
C TRP A 145 -12.59 -20.99 0.06
N LEU A 146 -11.59 -20.62 0.86
CA LEU A 146 -10.60 -21.56 1.40
C LEU A 146 -11.25 -22.59 2.33
N TYR A 147 -12.17 -22.18 3.19
CA TYR A 147 -12.90 -23.10 4.05
C TYR A 147 -13.71 -24.15 3.26
N GLN A 148 -14.28 -23.77 2.11
CA GLN A 148 -15.06 -24.68 1.26
C GLN A 148 -14.20 -25.60 0.40
N THR A 149 -13.00 -25.13 -0.03
CA THR A 149 -12.18 -25.85 -1.02
C THR A 149 -10.98 -26.57 -0.43
N SER A 150 -10.56 -26.22 0.79
CA SER A 150 -9.45 -26.84 1.48
C SER A 150 -9.89 -27.55 2.75
N SER A 151 -9.03 -28.41 3.30
CA SER A 151 -9.23 -29.08 4.59
C SER A 151 -8.90 -28.20 5.81
N MET A 152 -8.74 -26.88 5.62
CA MET A 152 -8.39 -25.95 6.70
C MET A 152 -9.56 -25.69 7.63
N GLY A 153 -9.29 -25.54 8.92
CA GLY A 153 -10.28 -25.07 9.88
C GLY A 153 -10.72 -23.63 9.60
N ALA A 154 -11.92 -23.26 10.05
CA ALA A 154 -12.47 -21.91 9.81
C ALA A 154 -11.55 -20.78 10.36
N GLU A 155 -10.95 -20.99 11.54
CA GLU A 155 -9.99 -20.04 12.13
C GLU A 155 -8.73 -19.90 11.27
N GLU A 156 -8.16 -21.02 10.84
CA GLU A 156 -6.95 -21.03 10.04
C GLU A 156 -7.18 -20.37 8.67
N ALA A 157 -8.30 -20.69 8.00
CA ALA A 157 -8.67 -20.06 6.74
C ALA A 157 -8.85 -18.55 6.88
N PHE A 158 -9.52 -18.10 7.96
CA PHE A 158 -9.69 -16.68 8.25
C PHE A 158 -8.35 -15.98 8.54
N ARG A 159 -7.52 -16.55 9.41
CA ARG A 159 -6.24 -15.98 9.82
C ARG A 159 -5.27 -15.84 8.64
N LYS A 160 -5.11 -16.91 7.84
CA LYS A 160 -4.25 -16.87 6.65
C LYS A 160 -4.77 -15.88 5.60
N SER A 161 -6.10 -15.82 5.39
CA SER A 161 -6.71 -14.85 4.48
C SER A 161 -6.51 -13.42 4.94
N LEU A 162 -6.78 -13.13 6.22
CA LEU A 162 -6.61 -11.80 6.82
C LEU A 162 -5.16 -11.33 6.68
N PHE A 163 -4.22 -12.20 7.03
CA PHE A 163 -2.80 -11.88 6.97
C PHE A 163 -2.36 -11.55 5.54
N GLN A 164 -2.70 -12.41 4.55
CA GLN A 164 -2.28 -12.20 3.17
C GLN A 164 -2.94 -10.98 2.54
N VAL A 165 -4.23 -10.73 2.80
CA VAL A 165 -4.93 -9.53 2.30
C VAL A 165 -4.29 -8.26 2.86
N ILE A 166 -4.06 -8.20 4.17
CA ILE A 166 -3.43 -7.02 4.78
C ILE A 166 -2.01 -6.86 4.28
N SER A 167 -1.22 -7.93 4.25
CA SER A 167 0.18 -7.91 3.80
C SER A 167 0.32 -7.35 2.39
N LEU A 168 -0.51 -7.81 1.46
CA LEU A 168 -0.47 -7.35 0.06
C LEU A 168 -1.07 -5.95 -0.10
N GLN A 169 -2.18 -5.63 0.57
CA GLN A 169 -2.79 -4.31 0.45
C GLN A 169 -1.95 -3.20 1.08
N THR A 170 -1.22 -3.51 2.15
CA THR A 170 -0.28 -2.56 2.76
C THR A 170 1.08 -2.55 2.09
N SER A 171 1.28 -3.33 1.03
CA SER A 171 2.57 -3.53 0.38
C SER A 171 3.70 -3.95 1.34
N THR A 172 3.36 -4.63 2.44
CA THR A 172 4.35 -5.16 3.38
C THR A 172 5.05 -6.38 2.79
N GLY A 173 4.30 -7.33 2.22
CA GLY A 173 4.86 -8.49 1.52
C GLY A 173 5.26 -9.67 2.42
N PHE A 174 4.94 -9.68 3.70
CA PHE A 174 5.09 -10.87 4.55
C PHE A 174 4.15 -12.00 4.11
N ALA A 175 4.58 -13.24 4.35
CA ALA A 175 3.79 -14.42 4.04
C ALA A 175 3.67 -15.37 5.26
N THR A 176 2.46 -15.92 5.47
CA THR A 176 2.15 -16.98 6.42
C THR A 176 1.66 -18.25 5.72
N ALA A 177 1.54 -18.22 4.41
CA ALA A 177 1.18 -19.34 3.57
C ALA A 177 1.61 -19.08 2.12
N ASP A 178 1.90 -20.14 1.39
CA ASP A 178 2.06 -20.05 -0.06
C ASP A 178 0.69 -19.98 -0.73
N TYR A 179 0.26 -18.77 -1.11
CA TYR A 179 -1.01 -18.56 -1.80
C TYR A 179 -1.02 -19.10 -3.23
N MET A 180 0.12 -19.51 -3.77
CA MET A 180 0.15 -20.16 -5.08
C MET A 180 -0.47 -21.56 -5.05
N LEU A 181 -0.57 -22.18 -3.87
CA LEU A 181 -1.29 -23.44 -3.64
C LEU A 181 -2.81 -23.24 -3.52
N TRP A 182 -3.28 -22.00 -3.49
CA TRP A 182 -4.72 -21.69 -3.40
C TRP A 182 -5.40 -21.77 -4.77
N PRO A 183 -6.73 -21.93 -4.83
CA PRO A 183 -7.48 -21.87 -6.09
C PRO A 183 -7.18 -20.59 -6.89
N SER A 184 -7.08 -20.71 -8.21
CA SER A 184 -6.66 -19.61 -9.10
C SER A 184 -7.53 -18.36 -9.05
N ILE A 185 -8.81 -18.50 -8.70
CA ILE A 185 -9.70 -17.35 -8.50
C ILE A 185 -9.18 -16.42 -7.37
N LEU A 186 -8.55 -16.99 -6.35
CA LEU A 186 -8.00 -16.23 -5.22
C LEU A 186 -6.77 -15.45 -5.63
N TRP A 187 -5.98 -15.94 -6.60
CA TRP A 187 -4.87 -15.15 -7.18
C TRP A 187 -5.38 -13.86 -7.83
N GLY A 188 -6.51 -13.95 -8.55
CA GLY A 188 -7.15 -12.76 -9.13
C GLY A 188 -7.59 -11.76 -8.07
N CYS A 189 -8.18 -12.25 -6.95
CA CYS A 189 -8.54 -11.40 -5.82
C CYS A 189 -7.32 -10.73 -5.18
N LEU A 190 -6.24 -11.48 -4.93
CA LEU A 190 -5.00 -10.95 -4.38
C LEU A 190 -4.37 -9.92 -5.32
N LEU A 191 -4.41 -10.15 -6.65
CA LEU A 191 -3.93 -9.20 -7.64
C LEU A 191 -4.68 -7.86 -7.57
N ILE A 192 -6.01 -7.88 -7.41
CA ILE A 192 -6.81 -6.67 -7.22
C ILE A 192 -6.39 -5.94 -5.94
N VAL A 193 -6.21 -6.68 -4.84
CA VAL A 193 -5.73 -6.13 -3.56
C VAL A 193 -4.36 -5.48 -3.71
N MET A 194 -3.44 -6.11 -4.45
CA MET A 194 -2.10 -5.56 -4.75
C MET A 194 -2.18 -4.22 -5.48
N ILE A 195 -3.09 -4.05 -6.42
CA ILE A 195 -3.26 -2.81 -7.18
C ILE A 195 -3.84 -1.70 -6.29
N MET A 196 -4.77 -2.02 -5.38
CA MET A 196 -5.52 -1.02 -4.62
C MET A 196 -4.65 -0.22 -3.64
N GLY A 197 -3.67 -0.86 -2.99
CA GLY A 197 -2.86 -0.21 -1.95
C GLY A 197 -3.66 0.16 -0.69
N ALA A 198 -3.04 0.90 0.24
CA ALA A 198 -3.66 1.37 1.48
C ALA A 198 -3.85 2.91 1.48
N CYS A 199 -3.98 3.55 2.66
CA CYS A 199 -4.27 4.98 2.75
C CYS A 199 -3.11 5.87 2.30
N ALA A 200 -3.43 7.03 1.74
CA ALA A 200 -2.45 8.10 1.51
C ALA A 200 -1.90 8.62 2.83
N GLY A 201 -0.62 9.03 2.86
CA GLY A 201 0.03 9.45 4.11
C GLY A 201 0.32 8.31 5.08
N SER A 202 0.34 7.06 4.58
CA SER A 202 0.87 5.86 5.25
C SER A 202 2.24 5.48 4.66
N THR A 203 2.87 4.46 5.21
CA THR A 203 4.17 3.94 4.72
C THR A 203 4.06 3.10 3.44
N THR A 204 2.85 2.77 3.00
CA THR A 204 2.53 1.80 1.96
C THR A 204 2.77 2.30 0.53
N GLY A 205 2.91 1.37 -0.43
CA GLY A 205 2.93 1.61 -1.88
C GLY A 205 1.55 1.54 -2.55
N GLY A 206 1.51 1.30 -3.87
CA GLY A 206 0.29 1.13 -4.66
C GLY A 206 -0.46 2.42 -5.02
N ILE A 207 -1.65 2.29 -5.64
CA ILE A 207 -2.45 3.42 -6.16
C ILE A 207 -2.99 4.34 -5.05
N LYS A 208 -3.13 3.85 -3.83
CA LYS A 208 -3.76 4.50 -2.66
C LYS A 208 -5.30 4.52 -2.71
N CYS A 209 -5.89 4.17 -1.57
CA CYS A 209 -7.34 4.09 -1.39
C CYS A 209 -8.07 5.40 -1.72
N ILE A 210 -7.49 6.56 -1.41
CA ILE A 210 -8.13 7.85 -1.71
C ILE A 210 -8.36 8.06 -3.21
N ARG A 211 -7.40 7.63 -4.06
CA ARG A 211 -7.54 7.73 -5.51
C ARG A 211 -8.68 6.83 -6.00
N MET A 212 -8.78 5.61 -5.45
CA MET A 212 -9.90 4.69 -5.75
C MET A 212 -11.24 5.29 -5.33
N VAL A 213 -11.33 5.88 -4.14
CA VAL A 213 -12.57 6.57 -3.68
C VAL A 213 -12.96 7.70 -4.62
N ILE A 214 -12.00 8.50 -5.09
CA ILE A 214 -12.26 9.59 -6.05
C ILE A 214 -12.75 9.00 -7.38
N LEU A 215 -12.06 7.99 -7.94
CA LEU A 215 -12.44 7.34 -9.19
C LEU A 215 -13.86 6.78 -9.16
N PHE A 216 -14.22 6.04 -8.10
CA PHE A 216 -15.58 5.51 -7.94
C PHE A 216 -16.63 6.62 -7.87
N LYS A 217 -16.31 7.75 -7.20
CA LYS A 217 -17.24 8.88 -7.13
C LYS A 217 -17.36 9.63 -8.45
N VAL A 218 -16.25 9.82 -9.16
CA VAL A 218 -16.25 10.40 -10.50
C VAL A 218 -17.09 9.54 -11.45
N ALA A 219 -16.83 8.24 -11.51
CA ALA A 219 -17.60 7.31 -12.33
C ALA A 219 -19.10 7.34 -11.99
N LYS A 220 -19.44 7.30 -10.68
CA LYS A 220 -20.85 7.41 -10.24
C LYS A 220 -21.51 8.73 -10.64
N ASN A 221 -20.77 9.84 -10.57
CA ASN A 221 -21.29 11.14 -10.98
C ASN A 221 -21.47 11.21 -12.50
N GLU A 222 -20.59 10.58 -13.28
CA GLU A 222 -20.70 10.53 -14.74
C GLU A 222 -21.98 9.83 -15.19
N PHE A 223 -22.33 8.68 -14.58
CA PHE A 223 -23.65 8.04 -14.85
C PHE A 223 -24.82 8.98 -14.56
N LYS A 224 -24.73 9.78 -13.49
CA LYS A 224 -25.79 10.75 -13.17
C LYS A 224 -25.81 11.92 -14.15
N HIS A 225 -24.65 12.37 -14.63
CA HIS A 225 -24.52 13.45 -15.58
C HIS A 225 -25.10 13.07 -16.94
N ILE A 226 -24.92 11.81 -17.37
CA ILE A 226 -25.56 11.26 -18.59
C ILE A 226 -27.10 11.33 -18.48
N LEU A 227 -27.65 11.03 -17.30
CA LEU A 227 -29.11 11.10 -17.07
C LEU A 227 -29.63 12.52 -16.89
N HIS A 228 -28.80 13.41 -16.34
CA HIS A 228 -29.16 14.80 -16.03
C HIS A 228 -28.04 15.75 -16.48
N PRO A 229 -27.91 16.07 -17.80
CA PRO A 229 -26.76 16.79 -18.34
C PRO A 229 -26.53 18.18 -17.75
N ASN A 230 -27.59 18.84 -17.28
CA ASN A 230 -27.52 20.18 -16.69
C ASN A 230 -27.26 20.18 -15.17
N ALA A 231 -27.10 19.01 -14.54
CA ALA A 231 -26.90 18.92 -13.11
C ALA A 231 -25.44 19.22 -12.73
N VAL A 232 -25.23 20.14 -11.81
CA VAL A 232 -23.91 20.39 -11.20
C VAL A 232 -23.66 19.36 -10.10
N LEU A 233 -22.82 18.37 -10.36
CA LEU A 233 -22.55 17.22 -9.48
C LEU A 233 -21.12 17.28 -8.94
N PRO A 234 -20.84 18.04 -7.85
CA PRO A 234 -19.50 18.11 -7.30
C PRO A 234 -19.09 16.79 -6.65
N VAL A 235 -17.87 16.31 -6.93
CA VAL A 235 -17.26 15.19 -6.23
C VAL A 235 -16.84 15.64 -4.83
N ARG A 236 -17.35 14.98 -3.78
CA ARG A 236 -17.05 15.33 -2.39
C ARG A 236 -16.40 14.15 -1.66
N VAL A 237 -15.29 14.42 -0.96
CA VAL A 237 -14.64 13.48 -0.05
C VAL A 237 -14.54 14.16 1.31
N ASN A 238 -14.91 13.48 2.38
CA ASN A 238 -14.94 14.03 3.74
C ASN A 238 -15.63 15.40 3.85
N LYS A 239 -16.76 15.58 3.12
CA LYS A 239 -17.54 16.84 3.01
C LYS A 239 -16.83 17.97 2.23
N GLN A 240 -15.59 17.79 1.78
CA GLN A 240 -14.86 18.76 0.97
C GLN A 240 -15.09 18.47 -0.52
N VAL A 241 -15.24 19.52 -1.30
CA VAL A 241 -15.37 19.44 -2.77
C VAL A 241 -13.97 19.26 -3.36
N ILE A 242 -13.80 18.20 -4.16
CA ILE A 242 -12.55 17.94 -4.88
C ILE A 242 -12.56 18.75 -6.18
N SER A 243 -11.52 19.55 -6.38
CA SER A 243 -11.40 20.38 -7.59
C SER A 243 -11.31 19.52 -8.86
N PRO A 244 -11.80 20.02 -10.02
CA PRO A 244 -11.68 19.32 -11.29
C PRO A 244 -10.22 19.00 -11.65
N SER A 245 -9.28 19.88 -11.30
CA SER A 245 -7.85 19.65 -11.52
C SER A 245 -7.35 18.40 -10.80
N ILE A 246 -7.72 18.21 -9.53
CA ILE A 246 -7.35 17.01 -8.75
C ILE A 246 -7.99 15.76 -9.38
N GLN A 247 -9.24 15.84 -9.82
CA GLN A 247 -9.92 14.72 -10.49
C GLN A 247 -9.18 14.31 -11.76
N SER A 248 -8.81 15.28 -12.62
CA SER A 248 -8.04 15.04 -13.83
C SER A 248 -6.66 14.43 -13.53
N THR A 249 -5.98 14.91 -12.49
CA THR A 249 -4.69 14.35 -12.06
C THR A 249 -4.82 12.90 -11.64
N VAL A 250 -5.88 12.54 -10.89
CA VAL A 250 -6.12 11.15 -10.46
C VAL A 250 -6.44 10.25 -11.65
N LEU A 251 -7.25 10.71 -12.61
CA LEU A 251 -7.54 9.98 -13.84
C LEU A 251 -6.27 9.75 -14.67
N ALA A 252 -5.48 10.81 -14.90
CA ALA A 252 -4.22 10.73 -15.63
C ALA A 252 -3.21 9.78 -14.94
N PHE A 253 -3.11 9.82 -13.61
CA PHE A 253 -2.26 8.91 -12.84
C PHE A 253 -2.67 7.44 -13.06
N THR A 254 -3.97 7.15 -12.93
CA THR A 254 -4.48 5.79 -13.07
C THR A 254 -4.28 5.26 -14.49
N PHE A 255 -4.49 6.11 -15.50
CA PHE A 255 -4.25 5.78 -16.89
C PHE A 255 -2.77 5.48 -17.16
N LEU A 256 -1.86 6.33 -16.70
CA LEU A 256 -0.42 6.11 -16.83
C LEU A 256 0.05 4.86 -16.09
N TYR A 257 -0.47 4.62 -14.89
CA TYR A 257 -0.18 3.40 -14.13
C TYR A 257 -0.55 2.15 -14.94
N ALA A 258 -1.75 2.13 -15.52
CA ALA A 258 -2.21 1.01 -16.34
C ALA A 258 -1.35 0.82 -17.60
N ILE A 259 -1.02 1.89 -18.32
CA ILE A 259 -0.17 1.83 -19.53
C ILE A 259 1.22 1.30 -19.18
N ILE A 260 1.86 1.85 -18.15
CA ILE A 260 3.20 1.41 -17.73
C ILE A 260 3.16 -0.06 -17.32
N ALA A 261 2.15 -0.49 -16.55
CA ALA A 261 2.00 -1.89 -16.19
C ALA A 261 1.86 -2.79 -17.42
N ILE A 262 0.98 -2.45 -18.37
CA ILE A 262 0.77 -3.25 -19.59
C ILE A 262 2.06 -3.33 -20.43
N ILE A 263 2.71 -2.20 -20.68
CA ILE A 263 3.96 -2.18 -21.46
C ILE A 263 5.03 -3.03 -20.77
N SER A 264 5.19 -2.87 -19.45
CA SER A 264 6.19 -3.62 -18.69
C SER A 264 5.90 -5.12 -18.67
N ILE A 265 4.65 -5.55 -18.60
CA ILE A 265 4.25 -6.95 -18.70
C ILE A 265 4.66 -7.52 -20.08
N LEU A 266 4.38 -6.77 -21.17
CA LEU A 266 4.77 -7.20 -22.51
C LEU A 266 6.31 -7.32 -22.67
N VAL A 267 7.04 -6.37 -22.10
CA VAL A 267 8.52 -6.41 -22.11
C VAL A 267 9.05 -7.61 -21.31
N MET A 268 8.46 -7.89 -20.13
CA MET A 268 8.82 -9.07 -19.33
C MET A 268 8.59 -10.37 -20.10
N MET A 269 7.45 -10.48 -20.78
CA MET A 269 7.17 -11.65 -21.65
C MET A 269 8.18 -11.72 -22.80
N GLY A 270 8.60 -10.59 -23.35
CA GLY A 270 9.66 -10.50 -24.36
C GLY A 270 11.03 -11.02 -23.88
N PHE A 271 11.30 -10.94 -22.57
CA PHE A 271 12.48 -11.54 -21.93
C PHE A 271 12.32 -13.04 -21.64
N GLY A 272 11.21 -13.67 -22.03
CA GLY A 272 10.94 -15.09 -21.82
C GLY A 272 10.33 -15.42 -20.44
N VAL A 273 9.89 -14.43 -19.68
CA VAL A 273 9.20 -14.65 -18.40
C VAL A 273 7.74 -15.08 -18.67
N GLY A 274 7.23 -16.06 -17.91
CA GLY A 274 5.87 -16.55 -18.05
C GLY A 274 4.81 -15.44 -17.85
N PHE A 275 3.61 -15.63 -18.40
CA PHE A 275 2.54 -14.62 -18.35
C PHE A 275 2.13 -14.28 -16.91
N LEU A 276 1.92 -15.29 -16.05
CA LEU A 276 1.50 -15.11 -14.67
C LEU A 276 2.60 -14.42 -13.85
N GLU A 277 3.84 -14.84 -14.03
CA GLU A 277 5.03 -14.25 -13.41
C GLU A 277 5.21 -12.79 -13.84
N SER A 278 5.04 -12.50 -15.13
CA SER A 278 5.15 -11.14 -15.65
C SER A 278 4.13 -10.19 -15.03
N ILE A 279 2.86 -10.62 -14.91
CA ILE A 279 1.82 -9.83 -14.25
C ILE A 279 2.15 -9.63 -12.77
N GLY A 280 2.45 -10.73 -12.06
CA GLY A 280 2.71 -10.70 -10.63
C GLY A 280 3.92 -9.84 -10.28
N THR A 281 5.05 -9.99 -10.99
CA THR A 281 6.28 -9.25 -10.71
C THR A 281 6.17 -7.77 -11.06
N VAL A 282 5.53 -7.42 -12.18
CA VAL A 282 5.32 -6.02 -12.58
C VAL A 282 4.43 -5.28 -11.57
N ILE A 283 3.27 -5.86 -11.22
CA ILE A 283 2.35 -5.23 -10.26
C ILE A 283 2.99 -5.14 -8.87
N SER A 284 3.68 -6.20 -8.43
CA SER A 284 4.42 -6.19 -7.18
C SER A 284 5.53 -5.13 -7.17
N SER A 285 6.27 -4.95 -8.28
CA SER A 285 7.33 -3.96 -8.38
C SER A 285 6.80 -2.53 -8.36
N ILE A 286 5.77 -2.21 -9.15
CA ILE A 286 5.16 -0.87 -9.13
C ILE A 286 4.49 -0.61 -7.77
N GLY A 287 3.90 -1.63 -7.13
CA GLY A 287 3.30 -1.55 -5.79
C GLY A 287 4.32 -1.57 -4.65
N ASN A 288 5.59 -1.91 -4.92
CA ASN A 288 6.65 -2.09 -3.91
C ASN A 288 6.27 -3.11 -2.83
N MET A 289 5.79 -4.31 -3.23
CA MET A 289 5.26 -5.31 -2.30
C MET A 289 6.23 -6.44 -1.97
N GLY A 290 7.00 -6.90 -2.97
CA GLY A 290 7.94 -8.01 -2.86
C GLY A 290 7.42 -9.32 -3.46
N PRO A 291 6.41 -10.02 -2.90
CA PRO A 291 5.93 -11.26 -3.50
C PRO A 291 5.16 -11.01 -4.79
N GLY A 292 5.37 -11.90 -5.79
CA GLY A 292 4.68 -11.91 -7.07
C GLY A 292 3.71 -13.08 -7.20
N LEU A 293 3.50 -13.56 -8.42
CA LEU A 293 2.69 -14.74 -8.75
C LEU A 293 3.56 -15.78 -9.49
N GLY A 294 3.07 -17.00 -9.58
CA GLY A 294 3.77 -18.11 -10.23
C GLY A 294 5.06 -18.48 -9.50
N THR A 295 6.12 -18.72 -10.25
CA THR A 295 7.46 -19.04 -9.73
C THR A 295 8.14 -17.87 -9.00
N CYS A 296 7.53 -16.70 -8.99
CA CYS A 296 7.94 -15.51 -8.25
C CYS A 296 7.03 -15.25 -7.02
N GLY A 297 6.27 -16.27 -6.59
CA GLY A 297 5.38 -16.21 -5.43
C GLY A 297 6.10 -16.07 -4.09
N PRO A 298 5.37 -16.12 -2.96
CA PRO A 298 5.90 -15.82 -1.62
C PRO A 298 6.93 -16.84 -1.13
N ALA A 299 6.89 -18.08 -1.63
CA ALA A 299 7.82 -19.15 -1.26
C ALA A 299 9.10 -19.17 -2.12
N PHE A 300 9.17 -18.34 -3.16
CA PHE A 300 10.23 -18.37 -4.16
C PHE A 300 11.05 -17.08 -4.21
N SER A 301 12.22 -17.16 -4.84
CA SER A 301 13.11 -16.02 -5.05
C SER A 301 13.06 -15.55 -6.50
N TRP A 302 13.22 -14.25 -6.73
CA TRP A 302 13.35 -13.67 -8.08
C TRP A 302 14.76 -13.84 -8.70
N SER A 303 15.63 -14.61 -8.05
CA SER A 303 17.02 -14.83 -8.49
C SER A 303 17.10 -15.46 -9.88
N GLU A 304 16.12 -16.29 -10.25
CA GLU A 304 16.08 -17.02 -11.53
C GLU A 304 15.62 -16.16 -12.72
N LEU A 305 15.09 -14.94 -12.45
CA LEU A 305 14.68 -14.04 -13.52
C LEU A 305 15.89 -13.58 -14.34
N PRO A 306 15.74 -13.35 -15.67
CA PRO A 306 16.78 -12.74 -16.50
C PRO A 306 17.25 -11.40 -15.95
N ASP A 307 18.54 -11.07 -16.11
CA ASP A 307 19.09 -9.82 -15.56
C ASP A 307 18.44 -8.57 -16.16
N ALA A 308 18.10 -8.60 -17.46
CA ALA A 308 17.36 -7.51 -18.10
C ALA A 308 15.97 -7.29 -17.44
N ALA A 309 15.29 -8.38 -17.06
CA ALA A 309 14.03 -8.31 -16.32
C ALA A 309 14.22 -7.69 -14.94
N LYS A 310 15.29 -8.05 -14.20
CA LYS A 310 15.62 -7.47 -12.89
C LYS A 310 15.86 -5.96 -12.97
N TRP A 311 16.55 -5.49 -14.01
CA TRP A 311 16.75 -4.05 -14.22
C TRP A 311 15.45 -3.30 -14.49
N LEU A 312 14.58 -3.86 -15.34
CA LEU A 312 13.25 -3.28 -15.56
C LEU A 312 12.42 -3.21 -14.27
N LEU A 313 12.38 -4.32 -13.51
CA LEU A 313 11.64 -4.36 -12.24
C LEU A 313 12.21 -3.38 -11.22
N SER A 314 13.53 -3.22 -11.13
CA SER A 314 14.18 -2.22 -10.26
C SER A 314 13.77 -0.79 -10.65
N PHE A 315 13.68 -0.49 -11.94
CA PHE A 315 13.18 0.80 -12.41
C PHE A 315 11.70 1.01 -12.06
N LEU A 316 10.87 -0.03 -12.18
CA LEU A 316 9.46 0.02 -11.78
C LEU A 316 9.27 0.23 -10.28
N MET A 317 10.11 -0.38 -9.43
CA MET A 317 10.12 -0.13 -7.98
C MET A 317 10.42 1.34 -7.67
N LEU A 318 11.39 1.94 -8.38
CA LEU A 318 11.70 3.36 -8.23
C LEU A 318 10.52 4.25 -8.66
N LEU A 319 9.90 3.95 -9.81
CA LEU A 319 8.71 4.63 -10.32
C LEU A 319 7.55 4.58 -9.32
N GLY A 320 7.29 3.41 -8.75
CA GLY A 320 6.22 3.20 -7.76
C GLY A 320 6.47 4.00 -6.47
N ARG A 321 7.72 4.02 -5.98
CA ARG A 321 8.06 4.67 -4.71
C ARG A 321 8.09 6.19 -4.79
N LEU A 322 8.63 6.76 -5.87
CA LEU A 322 8.77 8.21 -6.05
C LEU A 322 7.53 8.87 -6.69
N GLU A 323 6.49 8.11 -6.89
CA GLU A 323 5.30 8.44 -7.68
C GLU A 323 5.60 8.68 -9.17
N LEU A 324 4.71 8.16 -10.02
CA LEU A 324 4.88 8.13 -11.49
C LEU A 324 5.17 9.49 -12.10
N PHE A 325 4.43 10.54 -11.69
CA PHE A 325 4.58 11.86 -12.26
C PHE A 325 5.95 12.48 -11.94
N THR A 326 6.45 12.31 -10.73
CA THR A 326 7.72 12.90 -10.29
C THR A 326 8.88 12.36 -11.13
N VAL A 327 8.90 11.05 -11.38
CA VAL A 327 9.98 10.43 -12.16
C VAL A 327 9.81 10.72 -13.65
N LEU A 328 8.57 10.65 -14.19
CA LEU A 328 8.33 10.90 -15.61
C LEU A 328 8.61 12.35 -16.02
N LEU A 329 8.41 13.33 -15.12
CA LEU A 329 8.78 14.72 -15.38
C LEU A 329 10.27 14.90 -15.66
N LEU A 330 11.15 14.07 -15.06
CA LEU A 330 12.60 14.13 -15.33
C LEU A 330 12.93 13.79 -16.80
N PHE A 331 12.09 13.01 -17.46
CA PHE A 331 12.26 12.66 -18.88
C PHE A 331 11.58 13.67 -19.83
N SER A 332 10.86 14.67 -19.30
CA SER A 332 10.25 15.72 -20.11
C SER A 332 11.31 16.79 -20.48
N SER A 333 11.35 17.16 -21.77
CA SER A 333 12.23 18.24 -22.25
C SER A 333 11.91 19.59 -21.61
N ASP A 334 10.64 19.82 -21.23
CA ASP A 334 10.19 21.08 -20.65
C ASP A 334 10.67 21.26 -19.20
N PHE A 335 10.94 20.15 -18.48
CA PHE A 335 11.55 20.21 -17.14
C PHE A 335 12.96 20.83 -17.15
N TRP A 336 13.72 20.59 -18.23
CA TRP A 336 15.10 21.05 -18.36
C TRP A 336 15.23 22.41 -19.06
N LYS A 337 14.15 22.92 -19.66
CA LYS A 337 14.14 24.29 -20.21
C LYS A 337 13.98 25.26 -19.04
N ARG A 338 15.00 26.03 -18.76
CA ARG A 338 14.93 27.19 -17.85
C ARG A 338 14.00 28.24 -18.45
N ASN A 339 12.86 28.55 -17.81
CA ASN A 339 12.09 29.76 -18.08
C ASN A 339 12.86 30.97 -17.55
#